data_8ea69d82d68787d76b1e9aa640db1664
#
_entry.id   8ea69d82d68787d76b1e9aa640db1664
#
_cell.length_a   1.000
_cell.length_b   1.000
_cell.length_c   1.000
_cell.angle_alpha   90.00
_cell.angle_beta   90.00
_cell.angle_gamma   90.00
#
_symmetry.space_group_name_H-M   'P 1'
#
loop_
_entity.id
_entity.type
_entity.pdbx_description
1 polymer ?
#
loop_
_entity_poly.entity_id
_entity_poly.type
_entity_poly.pdbx_seq_one_letter_code
_entity_poly.pdbx_strand_id
1 'polypeptide(L)'
;MNMWTVDQLVEILSKNDQWKIEQTDQTIIIRNQDGVSAYVALAGEQILVEAPLFPMAMVTDVVKLNDTILRTHEMFPLTNISIHTVDGDDYYIAFGSLSSQSKQESILIEVATLFVNVEGFLEMYQPLLTEA
;
A
#
# COMPACT_ATOMS: atom_id res chain seq x y z
N MET A 1 -24.19 -10.03 -9.42
CA MET A 1 -23.27 -9.26 -8.56
C MET A 1 -22.05 -8.89 -9.34
N ASN A 2 -21.78 -7.60 -9.38
CA ASN A 2 -20.70 -7.08 -10.22
C ASN A 2 -19.44 -6.92 -9.41
N MET A 3 -18.50 -7.82 -9.64
CA MET A 3 -17.15 -7.67 -9.10
C MET A 3 -16.33 -6.81 -10.07
N TRP A 4 -15.42 -6.06 -9.52
CA TRP A 4 -14.52 -5.22 -10.33
C TRP A 4 -13.60 -6.07 -11.18
N THR A 5 -13.33 -5.61 -12.40
CA THR A 5 -12.30 -6.18 -13.27
C THR A 5 -11.08 -5.27 -13.27
N VAL A 6 -9.93 -5.79 -13.71
CA VAL A 6 -8.71 -4.98 -13.81
C VAL A 6 -8.94 -3.77 -14.72
N ASP A 7 -9.60 -3.98 -15.86
CA ASP A 7 -9.83 -2.88 -16.80
C ASP A 7 -10.72 -1.78 -16.21
N GLN A 8 -11.74 -2.17 -15.44
CA GLN A 8 -12.61 -1.21 -14.76
C GLN A 8 -11.84 -0.43 -13.69
N LEU A 9 -10.98 -1.11 -12.95
CA LEU A 9 -10.14 -0.45 -11.95
C LEU A 9 -9.19 0.56 -12.60
N VAL A 10 -8.54 0.18 -13.70
CA VAL A 10 -7.69 1.12 -14.46
C VAL A 10 -8.48 2.36 -14.85
N GLU A 11 -9.70 2.16 -15.34
CA GLU A 11 -10.54 3.29 -15.77
C GLU A 11 -10.82 4.26 -14.62
N ILE A 12 -11.27 3.77 -13.47
CA ILE A 12 -11.61 4.67 -12.36
C ILE A 12 -10.37 5.33 -11.73
N LEU A 13 -9.27 4.58 -11.64
CA LEU A 13 -8.03 5.12 -11.08
C LEU A 13 -7.41 6.17 -12.00
N SER A 14 -7.55 6.00 -13.31
CA SER A 14 -7.02 6.94 -14.30
C SER A 14 -7.74 8.28 -14.32
N LYS A 15 -8.89 8.39 -13.68
CA LYS A 15 -9.62 9.66 -13.58
C LYS A 15 -8.90 10.67 -12.67
N ASN A 16 -8.02 10.18 -11.78
CA ASN A 16 -7.21 11.07 -10.97
C ASN A 16 -5.97 11.46 -11.77
N ASP A 17 -5.91 12.70 -12.22
CA ASP A 17 -4.83 13.19 -13.09
C ASP A 17 -3.49 13.34 -12.36
N GLN A 18 -3.47 13.22 -11.04
CA GLN A 18 -2.24 13.25 -10.23
C GLN A 18 -1.59 11.87 -10.13
N TRP A 19 -2.26 10.82 -10.58
CA TRP A 19 -1.75 9.46 -10.53
C TRP A 19 -1.38 8.99 -11.94
N LYS A 20 -0.20 8.37 -12.04
CA LYS A 20 0.20 7.67 -13.27
C LYS A 20 -0.13 6.21 -13.11
N ILE A 21 -0.86 5.67 -14.07
CA ILE A 21 -1.36 4.30 -14.01
C ILE A 21 -0.67 3.46 -15.07
N GLU A 22 -0.11 2.32 -14.65
CA GLU A 22 0.42 1.30 -15.55
C GLU A 22 -0.27 -0.01 -15.23
N GLN A 23 -0.44 -0.84 -16.23
CA GLN A 23 -0.99 -2.18 -16.06
C GLN A 23 0.03 -3.20 -16.54
N THR A 24 0.35 -4.18 -15.69
CA THR A 24 1.23 -5.29 -16.01
C THR A 24 0.49 -6.58 -15.66
N ASP A 25 0.08 -7.37 -16.64
CA ASP A 25 -0.74 -8.56 -16.44
C ASP A 25 -2.00 -8.21 -15.62
N GLN A 26 -2.13 -8.78 -14.43
CA GLN A 26 -3.27 -8.58 -13.55
C GLN A 26 -2.99 -7.57 -12.45
N THR A 27 -1.87 -6.88 -12.51
CA THR A 27 -1.47 -5.91 -11.50
C THR A 27 -1.50 -4.50 -12.05
N ILE A 28 -2.04 -3.57 -11.28
CA ILE A 28 -2.06 -2.15 -11.63
C ILE A 28 -1.03 -1.46 -10.76
N ILE A 29 -0.17 -0.66 -11.37
CA ILE A 29 0.82 0.13 -10.67
C ILE A 29 0.38 1.57 -10.70
N ILE A 30 0.26 2.19 -9.53
CA ILE A 30 -0.13 3.60 -9.38
C ILE A 30 1.06 4.35 -8.82
N ARG A 31 1.48 5.41 -9.50
CA ARG A 31 2.54 6.27 -8.99
C ARG A 31 1.98 7.65 -8.74
N ASN A 32 2.18 8.17 -7.51
CA ASN A 32 1.72 9.51 -7.18
C ASN A 32 2.77 10.56 -7.56
N GLN A 33 2.47 11.84 -7.28
CA GLN A 33 3.35 12.95 -7.63
C GLN A 33 4.67 12.96 -6.87
N ASP A 34 4.71 12.32 -5.70
CA ASP A 34 5.92 12.20 -4.89
C ASP A 34 6.80 11.02 -5.26
N GLY A 35 6.41 10.28 -6.31
CA GLY A 35 7.16 9.12 -6.78
C GLY A 35 6.92 7.85 -5.99
N VAL A 36 5.92 7.83 -5.11
CA VAL A 36 5.55 6.62 -4.36
C VAL A 36 4.71 5.72 -5.24
N SER A 37 5.02 4.43 -5.27
CA SER A 37 4.28 3.45 -6.05
C SER A 37 3.39 2.60 -5.15
N ALA A 38 2.17 2.36 -5.60
CA ALA A 38 1.26 1.41 -5.00
C ALA A 38 0.86 0.37 -6.04
N TYR A 39 0.60 -0.83 -5.59
CA TYR A 39 0.23 -1.96 -6.44
C TYR A 39 -1.18 -2.41 -6.10
N VAL A 40 -2.04 -2.47 -7.10
CA VAL A 40 -3.43 -2.91 -6.93
C VAL A 40 -3.61 -4.23 -7.66
N ALA A 41 -4.16 -5.21 -6.98
CA ALA A 41 -4.41 -6.53 -7.56
C ALA A 41 -5.76 -7.06 -7.10
N LEU A 42 -6.37 -7.83 -7.98
CA LEU A 42 -7.55 -8.62 -7.63
C LEU A 42 -7.07 -9.98 -7.16
N ALA A 43 -7.45 -10.36 -5.94
CA ALA A 43 -7.06 -11.63 -5.33
C ALA A 43 -8.32 -12.32 -4.79
N GLY A 44 -8.89 -13.22 -5.59
CA GLY A 44 -10.14 -13.87 -5.24
C GLY A 44 -11.27 -12.84 -5.16
N GLU A 45 -11.89 -12.74 -3.99
CA GLU A 45 -12.98 -11.80 -3.76
C GLU A 45 -12.51 -10.49 -3.13
N GLN A 46 -11.20 -10.20 -3.21
CA GLN A 46 -10.61 -9.02 -2.60
C GLN A 46 -9.88 -8.16 -3.63
N ILE A 47 -9.88 -6.87 -3.36
CA ILE A 47 -8.99 -5.92 -4.02
C ILE A 47 -7.89 -5.61 -3.01
N LEU A 48 -6.64 -5.91 -3.38
CA LEU A 48 -5.49 -5.64 -2.53
C LEU A 48 -4.77 -4.40 -3.04
N VAL A 49 -4.42 -3.50 -2.12
CA VAL A 49 -3.63 -2.31 -2.43
C VAL A 49 -2.40 -2.34 -1.53
N GLU A 50 -1.22 -2.35 -2.11
CA GLU A 50 0.02 -2.51 -1.36
C GLU A 50 1.06 -1.49 -1.78
N ALA A 51 1.89 -1.06 -0.81
CA ALA A 51 3.04 -0.22 -1.08
C ALA A 51 4.22 -0.68 -0.22
N PRO A 52 5.34 -1.08 -0.83
CA PRO A 52 6.54 -1.40 -0.07
C PRO A 52 7.05 -0.17 0.67
N LEU A 53 7.41 -0.34 1.94
CA LEU A 53 7.93 0.75 2.76
C LEU A 53 9.46 0.76 2.79
N PHE A 54 10.06 -0.30 3.29
CA PHE A 54 11.51 -0.44 3.39
C PHE A 54 11.88 -1.89 3.68
N PRO A 55 13.10 -2.31 3.31
CA PRO A 55 13.57 -3.64 3.65
C PRO A 55 13.90 -3.74 5.14
N MET A 56 13.68 -4.91 5.71
CA MET A 56 13.98 -5.15 7.12
C MET A 56 15.47 -4.92 7.42
N ALA A 57 16.35 -5.12 6.43
CA ALA A 57 17.78 -4.88 6.58
C ALA A 57 18.12 -3.43 6.95
N MET A 58 17.22 -2.48 6.65
CA MET A 58 17.41 -1.08 7.02
C MET A 58 16.98 -0.76 8.45
N VAL A 59 16.36 -1.71 9.15
CA VAL A 59 15.83 -1.48 10.49
C VAL A 59 16.93 -1.73 11.53
N THR A 60 17.18 -0.76 12.41
CA THR A 60 18.23 -0.85 13.41
C THR A 60 17.86 -1.75 14.58
N ASP A 61 16.55 -1.81 14.91
CA ASP A 61 16.04 -2.62 16.01
C ASP A 61 14.66 -3.15 15.61
N VAL A 62 14.64 -4.37 15.07
CA VAL A 62 13.41 -4.98 14.54
C VAL A 62 12.36 -5.19 15.64
N VAL A 63 12.78 -5.64 16.81
CA VAL A 63 11.86 -5.86 17.93
C VAL A 63 11.17 -4.56 18.34
N LYS A 64 11.94 -3.48 18.43
CA LYS A 64 11.40 -2.18 18.80
C LYS A 64 10.48 -1.63 17.72
N LEU A 65 10.84 -1.79 16.45
CA LEU A 65 10.00 -1.32 15.35
C LEU A 65 8.67 -2.08 15.34
N ASN A 66 8.71 -3.40 15.45
CA ASN A 66 7.50 -4.22 15.43
C ASN A 66 6.57 -3.83 16.59
N ASP A 67 7.12 -3.64 17.78
CA ASP A 67 6.33 -3.18 18.93
C ASP A 67 5.73 -1.80 18.70
N THR A 68 6.52 -0.88 18.15
CA THR A 68 6.06 0.49 17.85
C THR A 68 4.93 0.48 16.83
N ILE A 69 5.07 -0.32 15.77
CA ILE A 69 4.04 -0.44 14.73
C ILE A 69 2.73 -0.90 15.37
N LEU A 70 2.76 -1.94 16.20
CA LEU A 70 1.55 -2.47 16.81
C LEU A 70 0.91 -1.46 17.77
N ARG A 71 1.70 -0.66 18.47
CA ARG A 71 1.18 0.34 19.43
C ARG A 71 0.65 1.59 18.76
N THR A 72 1.07 1.88 17.52
CA THR A 72 0.65 3.09 16.81
C THR A 72 -0.27 2.79 15.62
N HIS A 73 -0.62 1.52 15.44
CA HIS A 73 -1.34 1.06 14.25
C HIS A 73 -2.69 1.78 14.05
N GLU A 74 -3.45 1.98 15.11
CA GLU A 74 -4.76 2.64 14.99
C GLU A 74 -4.69 4.13 14.64
N MET A 75 -3.50 4.73 14.67
CA MET A 75 -3.32 6.13 14.23
C MET A 75 -3.42 6.26 12.70
N PHE A 76 -3.38 5.13 11.99
CA PHE A 76 -3.37 5.11 10.52
C PHE A 76 -4.60 4.34 10.03
N PRO A 77 -5.72 5.04 9.81
CA PRO A 77 -6.96 4.36 9.42
C PRO A 77 -6.84 3.71 8.05
N LEU A 78 -7.50 2.58 7.88
CA LEU A 78 -7.62 1.80 6.65
C LEU A 78 -6.35 1.08 6.21
N THR A 79 -5.18 1.54 6.60
CA THR A 79 -3.90 0.99 6.14
C THR A 79 -3.27 0.14 7.23
N ASN A 80 -2.78 -1.02 6.84
CA ASN A 80 -2.10 -1.97 7.73
C ASN A 80 -0.65 -2.12 7.32
N ILE A 81 0.14 -2.73 8.18
CA ILE A 81 1.54 -3.04 7.87
C ILE A 81 1.75 -4.53 8.08
N SER A 82 2.43 -5.17 7.13
CA SER A 82 2.81 -6.56 7.23
C SER A 82 4.27 -6.73 6.80
N ILE A 83 4.80 -7.91 7.03
CA ILE A 83 6.14 -8.28 6.57
C ILE A 83 5.97 -9.33 5.48
N HIS A 84 6.55 -9.07 4.30
CA HIS A 84 6.55 -10.00 3.19
C HIS A 84 7.98 -10.31 2.78
N THR A 85 8.22 -11.57 2.40
CA THR A 85 9.51 -11.97 1.84
C THR A 85 9.44 -11.82 0.31
N VAL A 86 10.33 -11.02 -0.25
CA VAL A 86 10.42 -10.77 -1.68
C VAL A 86 11.85 -11.07 -2.12
N ASP A 87 12.01 -12.06 -3.00
CA ASP A 87 13.32 -12.49 -3.52
C ASP A 87 14.33 -12.80 -2.40
N GLY A 88 13.84 -13.43 -1.33
CA GLY A 88 14.69 -13.84 -0.21
C GLY A 88 14.92 -12.78 0.86
N ASP A 89 14.44 -11.57 0.67
CA ASP A 89 14.57 -10.47 1.64
C ASP A 89 13.22 -10.09 2.20
N ASP A 90 13.19 -9.78 3.49
CA ASP A 90 11.97 -9.33 4.17
C ASP A 90 11.80 -7.82 4.00
N TYR A 91 10.56 -7.44 3.69
CA TYR A 91 10.17 -6.03 3.54
C TYR A 91 8.96 -5.73 4.41
N TYR A 92 8.91 -4.51 4.93
CA TYR A 92 7.68 -3.98 5.53
C TYR A 92 6.82 -3.42 4.41
N ILE A 93 5.57 -3.85 4.40
CA ILE A 93 4.62 -3.51 3.33
C ILE A 93 3.40 -2.84 3.96
N ALA A 94 3.04 -1.66 3.47
CA ALA A 94 1.76 -1.03 3.82
C ALA A 94 0.69 -1.62 2.90
N PHE A 95 -0.46 -1.97 3.44
CA PHE A 95 -1.51 -2.56 2.62
C PHE A 95 -2.90 -2.28 3.16
N GLY A 96 -3.86 -2.37 2.26
CA GLY A 96 -5.26 -2.40 2.58
C GLY A 96 -5.95 -3.43 1.70
N SER A 97 -7.09 -3.94 2.14
CA SER A 97 -7.88 -4.84 1.33
C SER A 97 -9.34 -4.47 1.41
N LEU A 98 -10.03 -4.64 0.28
CA LEU A 98 -11.45 -4.35 0.16
C LEU A 98 -12.13 -5.53 -0.50
N SER A 99 -13.45 -5.61 -0.29
CA SER A 99 -14.26 -6.53 -1.06
C SER A 99 -14.21 -6.15 -2.55
N SER A 100 -14.15 -7.15 -3.42
CA SER A 100 -14.23 -6.92 -4.87
C SER A 100 -15.58 -6.36 -5.31
N GLN A 101 -16.52 -6.21 -4.39
CA GLN A 101 -17.83 -5.60 -4.63
C GLN A 101 -17.93 -4.19 -4.03
N SER A 102 -16.79 -3.61 -3.61
CA SER A 102 -16.77 -2.28 -3.01
C SER A 102 -17.22 -1.21 -4.00
N LYS A 103 -17.73 -0.11 -3.45
CA LYS A 103 -18.12 1.06 -4.27
C LYS A 103 -16.87 1.74 -4.81
N GLN A 104 -17.03 2.41 -5.94
CA GLN A 104 -15.96 3.18 -6.55
C GLN A 104 -15.32 4.16 -5.57
N GLU A 105 -16.14 4.91 -4.84
CA GLU A 105 -15.63 5.89 -3.87
C GLU A 105 -14.76 5.23 -2.79
N SER A 106 -15.16 4.04 -2.33
CA SER A 106 -14.39 3.33 -1.30
C SER A 106 -13.03 2.90 -1.82
N ILE A 107 -12.96 2.46 -3.08
CA ILE A 107 -11.70 2.06 -3.71
C ILE A 107 -10.76 3.26 -3.83
N LEU A 108 -11.27 4.38 -4.31
CA LEU A 108 -10.48 5.61 -4.47
C LEU A 108 -9.98 6.14 -3.14
N ILE A 109 -10.82 6.09 -2.10
CA ILE A 109 -10.44 6.50 -0.74
C ILE A 109 -9.35 5.58 -0.20
N GLU A 110 -9.47 4.27 -0.40
CA GLU A 110 -8.48 3.31 0.09
C GLU A 110 -7.10 3.59 -0.50
N VAL A 111 -7.02 3.83 -1.81
CA VAL A 111 -5.77 4.13 -2.50
C VAL A 111 -5.19 5.47 -2.03
N ALA A 112 -6.02 6.50 -1.98
CA ALA A 112 -5.56 7.83 -1.54
C ALA A 112 -5.07 7.79 -0.10
N THR A 113 -5.79 7.08 0.78
CA THR A 113 -5.40 6.93 2.18
C THR A 113 -4.10 6.14 2.33
N LEU A 114 -3.90 5.12 1.50
CA LEU A 114 -2.65 4.37 1.50
C LEU A 114 -1.46 5.31 1.24
N PHE A 115 -1.55 6.16 0.24
CA PHE A 115 -0.47 7.10 -0.07
C PHE A 115 -0.19 8.07 1.09
N VAL A 116 -1.23 8.61 1.71
CA VAL A 116 -1.08 9.48 2.87
C VAL A 116 -0.41 8.74 4.03
N ASN A 117 -0.85 7.52 4.30
CA ASN A 117 -0.33 6.73 5.41
C ASN A 117 1.09 6.24 5.16
N VAL A 118 1.45 5.93 3.92
CA VAL A 118 2.85 5.58 3.57
C VAL A 118 3.79 6.70 3.99
N GLU A 119 3.43 7.94 3.67
CA GLU A 119 4.22 9.10 4.05
C GLU A 119 4.31 9.21 5.57
N GLY A 120 3.19 9.03 6.27
CA GLY A 120 3.15 9.06 7.73
C GLY A 120 3.98 7.95 8.37
N PHE A 121 3.94 6.74 7.82
CA PHE A 121 4.77 5.62 8.31
C PHE A 121 6.25 5.91 8.13
N LEU A 122 6.64 6.38 6.97
CA LEU A 122 8.06 6.68 6.70
C LEU A 122 8.58 7.77 7.63
N GLU A 123 7.77 8.79 7.90
CA GLU A 123 8.13 9.84 8.83
C GLU A 123 8.22 9.33 10.26
N MET A 124 7.21 8.59 10.72
CA MET A 124 7.15 8.11 12.10
C MET A 124 8.27 7.12 12.42
N TYR A 125 8.59 6.21 11.50
CA TYR A 125 9.54 5.13 11.76
C TYR A 125 10.97 5.43 11.30
N GLN A 126 11.19 6.57 10.68
CA GLN A 126 12.52 6.96 10.21
C GLN A 126 13.62 6.89 11.28
N PRO A 127 13.37 7.28 12.55
CA PRO A 127 14.40 7.17 13.58
C PRO A 127 14.88 5.75 13.88
N LEU A 128 14.10 4.73 13.45
CA LEU A 128 14.45 3.31 13.65
C LEU A 128 15.10 2.70 12.40
N LEU A 129 15.36 3.51 11.38
CA LEU A 129 16.00 3.06 10.14
C LEU A 129 17.45 3.53 10.08
N THR A 130 18.29 2.76 9.38
CA THR A 130 19.65 3.17 9.10
C THR A 130 19.63 4.37 8.16
N GLU A 131 20.58 5.27 8.30
CA GLU A 131 20.74 6.36 7.34
C GLU A 131 21.30 5.79 6.04
N ALA A 132 20.70 6.20 4.94
CA ALA A 132 21.15 5.80 3.61
C ALA A 132 22.28 6.66 3.13
#